data_bcac59d53edd70823f38f675a4421489
#
_entry.id   bcac59d53edd70823f38f675a4421489
#
_cell.length_a   1.000
_cell.length_b   1.000
_cell.length_c   1.000
_cell.angle_alpha   90.00
_cell.angle_beta   90.00
_cell.angle_gamma   90.00
#
_symmetry.space_group_name_H-M   'P 1'
#
loop_
_entity.id
_entity.type
_entity.pdbx_description
1 polymer ?
#
loop_
_entity_poly.entity_id
_entity_poly.type
_entity_poly.pdbx_seq_one_letter_code
_entity_poly.pdbx_strand_id
1 'polypeptide(L)'
;MLNKITPRIWNTLALFCCAALLGFAMYNQYVDYLDPCPLCVFQRVVFFWMGALALLAVILNPKGVWLKIYGWLFALSATVGALIAARHIWLQSLPEDEVPECGPGLNYMLDNFPITEVLSTVLRGSGSCAEVIWTFLGMSMPMWTMIWYIGLGLSTLWIVYRQPKH
;
A
#
# COMPACT_ATOMS: atom_id res chain seq x y z
N MET A 1 1.25 -25.17 -14.68
CA MET A 1 2.49 -24.60 -14.13
C MET A 1 2.32 -23.94 -12.76
N LEU A 2 1.17 -23.37 -12.42
CA LEU A 2 0.88 -22.75 -11.10
C LEU A 2 0.88 -23.71 -9.89
N ASN A 3 0.92 -25.02 -10.13
CA ASN A 3 0.84 -26.04 -9.08
C ASN A 3 2.14 -26.24 -8.27
N LYS A 4 3.23 -25.56 -8.66
CA LYS A 4 4.56 -25.70 -8.02
C LYS A 4 4.97 -24.50 -7.13
N ILE A 5 4.11 -23.47 -7.01
CA ILE A 5 4.44 -22.30 -6.20
C ILE A 5 4.24 -22.65 -4.73
N THR A 6 5.35 -22.80 -4.00
CA THR A 6 5.33 -22.95 -2.55
C THR A 6 5.04 -21.60 -1.88
N PRO A 7 4.45 -21.58 -0.65
CA PRO A 7 4.23 -20.35 0.11
C PRO A 7 5.51 -19.52 0.27
N ARG A 8 6.66 -20.17 0.41
CA ARG A 8 7.95 -19.49 0.55
C ARG A 8 8.35 -18.76 -0.73
N ILE A 9 8.20 -19.37 -1.90
CA ILE A 9 8.46 -18.72 -3.19
C ILE A 9 7.53 -17.53 -3.38
N TRP A 10 6.25 -17.69 -3.05
CA TRP A 10 5.29 -16.60 -3.13
C TRP A 10 5.66 -15.42 -2.23
N ASN A 11 5.97 -15.67 -0.96
CA ASN A 11 6.36 -14.62 -0.03
C ASN A 11 7.64 -13.90 -0.48
N THR A 12 8.58 -14.62 -1.10
CA THR A 12 9.78 -14.01 -1.72
C THR A 12 9.40 -13.10 -2.87
N LEU A 13 8.50 -13.52 -3.75
CA LEU A 13 8.01 -12.68 -4.86
C LEU A 13 7.25 -11.45 -4.33
N ALA A 14 6.39 -11.61 -3.33
CA ALA A 14 5.66 -10.52 -2.70
C ALA A 14 6.62 -9.49 -2.05
N LEU A 15 7.68 -9.97 -1.39
CA LEU A 15 8.75 -9.11 -0.84
C LEU A 15 9.41 -8.27 -1.93
N PHE A 16 9.84 -8.90 -3.03
CA PHE A 16 10.45 -8.20 -4.15
C PHE A 16 9.48 -7.20 -4.80
N CYS A 17 8.21 -7.55 -4.96
CA CYS A 17 7.19 -6.62 -5.45
C CYS A 17 7.06 -5.40 -4.54
N CYS A 18 6.93 -5.60 -3.23
CA CYS A 18 6.85 -4.49 -2.27
C CYS A 18 8.12 -3.60 -2.32
N ALA A 19 9.30 -4.22 -2.36
CA ALA A 19 10.57 -3.49 -2.45
C ALA A 19 10.69 -2.70 -3.76
N ALA A 20 10.28 -3.27 -4.89
CA ALA A 20 10.29 -2.59 -6.18
C ALA A 20 9.32 -1.41 -6.22
N LEU A 21 8.11 -1.57 -5.70
CA LEU A 21 7.11 -0.49 -5.62
C LEU A 21 7.58 0.66 -4.71
N LEU A 22 8.18 0.34 -3.55
CA LEU A 22 8.78 1.34 -2.67
C LEU A 22 9.99 2.02 -3.33
N GLY A 23 10.86 1.25 -3.99
CA GLY A 23 12.00 1.79 -4.73
C GLY A 23 11.57 2.74 -5.84
N PHE A 24 10.53 2.38 -6.61
CA PHE A 24 9.95 3.25 -7.61
C PHE A 24 9.37 4.54 -7.00
N ALA A 25 8.66 4.42 -5.86
CA ALA A 25 8.12 5.58 -5.17
C ALA A 25 9.22 6.52 -4.64
N MET A 26 10.36 5.97 -4.15
CA MET A 26 11.52 6.77 -3.73
C MET A 26 12.22 7.40 -4.94
N TYR A 27 12.36 6.67 -6.05
CA TYR A 27 12.92 7.21 -7.29
C TYR A 27 12.17 8.46 -7.74
N ASN A 28 10.84 8.40 -7.88
CA ASN A 28 10.03 9.56 -8.27
C ASN A 28 10.18 10.74 -7.30
N GLN A 29 10.33 10.47 -6.00
CA GLN A 29 10.50 11.53 -5.02
C GLN A 29 11.86 12.22 -5.09
N TYR A 30 12.95 11.46 -5.23
CA TYR A 30 14.31 12.01 -5.14
C TYR A 30 14.94 12.37 -6.48
N VAL A 31 14.49 11.74 -7.57
CA VAL A 31 15.03 12.00 -8.91
C VAL A 31 14.10 12.91 -9.70
N ASP A 32 12.79 12.66 -9.66
CA ASP A 32 11.80 13.45 -10.37
C ASP A 32 11.24 14.62 -9.52
N TYR A 33 11.71 14.74 -8.25
CA TYR A 33 11.29 15.79 -7.31
C TYR A 33 9.78 15.90 -7.12
N LEU A 34 9.07 14.77 -7.22
CA LEU A 34 7.63 14.69 -7.00
C LEU A 34 7.35 14.54 -5.50
N ASP A 35 6.94 15.64 -4.86
CA ASP A 35 6.60 15.63 -3.44
C ASP A 35 5.37 14.75 -3.17
N PRO A 36 5.50 13.72 -2.30
CA PRO A 36 4.40 12.83 -2.02
C PRO A 36 3.34 13.52 -1.15
N CYS A 37 2.09 13.44 -1.56
CA CYS A 37 0.97 13.86 -0.71
C CYS A 37 0.86 12.95 0.54
N PRO A 38 0.21 13.40 1.62
CA PRO A 38 0.07 12.62 2.85
C PRO A 38 -0.49 11.21 2.64
N LEU A 39 -1.52 11.03 1.80
CA LEU A 39 -2.08 9.71 1.48
C LEU A 39 -1.09 8.80 0.75
N CYS A 40 -0.23 9.36 -0.11
CA CYS A 40 0.85 8.61 -0.76
C CYS A 40 1.85 8.07 0.26
N VAL A 41 2.19 8.85 1.29
CA VAL A 41 3.08 8.41 2.37
C VAL A 41 2.46 7.24 3.14
N PHE A 42 1.17 7.31 3.47
CA PHE A 42 0.48 6.22 4.15
C PHE A 42 0.44 4.94 3.32
N GLN A 43 0.22 5.02 2.01
CA GLN A 43 0.32 3.86 1.13
C GLN A 43 1.73 3.24 1.17
N ARG A 44 2.80 4.05 1.14
CA ARG A 44 4.18 3.54 1.27
C ARG A 44 4.41 2.82 2.60
N VAL A 45 3.87 3.34 3.71
CA VAL A 45 3.95 2.68 5.03
C VAL A 45 3.27 1.30 4.99
N VAL A 46 2.11 1.18 4.34
CA VAL A 46 1.44 -0.12 4.18
C VAL A 46 2.27 -1.09 3.34
N PHE A 47 2.86 -0.66 2.21
CA PHE A 47 3.76 -1.51 1.43
C PHE A 47 5.00 -1.94 2.20
N PHE A 48 5.58 -1.04 3.00
CA PHE A 48 6.70 -1.37 3.89
C PHE A 48 6.30 -2.45 4.91
N TRP A 49 5.14 -2.30 5.53
CA TRP A 49 4.61 -3.28 6.48
C TRP A 49 4.34 -4.64 5.82
N MET A 50 3.72 -4.66 4.64
CA MET A 50 3.51 -5.89 3.86
C MET A 50 4.84 -6.55 3.48
N GLY A 51 5.83 -5.76 3.08
CA GLY A 51 7.19 -6.25 2.81
C GLY A 51 7.85 -6.88 4.05
N ALA A 52 7.71 -6.26 5.22
CA ALA A 52 8.20 -6.79 6.48
C ALA A 52 7.51 -8.12 6.86
N LEU A 53 6.19 -8.22 6.69
CA LEU A 53 5.45 -9.48 6.88
C LEU A 53 5.92 -10.57 5.91
N ALA A 54 6.10 -10.23 4.64
CA ALA A 54 6.61 -11.16 3.64
C ALA A 54 8.03 -11.63 3.97
N LEU A 55 8.92 -10.75 4.40
CA LEU A 55 10.28 -11.07 4.85
C LEU A 55 10.26 -12.02 6.04
N LEU A 56 9.46 -11.73 7.07
CA LEU A 56 9.29 -12.61 8.22
C LEU A 56 8.77 -13.99 7.81
N ALA A 57 7.81 -14.05 6.89
CA ALA A 57 7.29 -15.31 6.37
C ALA A 57 8.33 -16.10 5.56
N VAL A 58 9.26 -15.44 4.85
CA VAL A 58 10.38 -16.09 4.15
C VAL A 58 11.38 -16.69 5.14
N ILE A 59 11.73 -15.94 6.20
CA ILE A 59 12.72 -16.35 7.22
C ILE A 59 12.15 -17.49 8.07
N LEU A 60 10.95 -17.30 8.63
CA LEU A 60 10.35 -18.25 9.58
C LEU A 60 9.73 -19.47 8.89
N ASN A 61 9.42 -19.36 7.58
CA ASN A 61 8.77 -20.41 6.78
C ASN A 61 7.57 -21.06 7.51
N PRO A 62 6.56 -20.27 7.94
CA PRO A 62 5.46 -20.73 8.75
C PRO A 62 4.66 -21.83 8.02
N LYS A 63 4.15 -22.81 8.77
CA LYS A 63 3.34 -23.93 8.26
C LYS A 63 2.02 -24.02 9.02
N GLY A 64 1.06 -24.73 8.45
CA GLY A 64 -0.22 -25.01 9.11
C GLY A 64 -0.98 -23.75 9.49
N VAL A 65 -1.34 -23.63 10.77
CA VAL A 65 -2.12 -22.50 11.30
C VAL A 65 -1.35 -21.16 11.21
N TRP A 66 -0.05 -21.18 11.48
CA TRP A 66 0.78 -19.98 11.40
C TRP A 66 0.83 -19.39 9.98
N LEU A 67 0.87 -20.24 8.95
CA LEU A 67 0.80 -19.78 7.57
C LEU A 67 -0.51 -19.04 7.29
N LYS A 68 -1.63 -19.51 7.83
CA LYS A 68 -2.93 -18.85 7.70
C LYS A 68 -2.96 -17.50 8.42
N ILE A 69 -2.39 -17.43 9.63
CA ILE A 69 -2.29 -16.16 10.39
C ILE A 69 -1.50 -15.13 9.59
N TYR A 70 -0.32 -15.49 9.08
CA TYR A 70 0.48 -14.60 8.22
C TYR A 70 -0.26 -14.18 6.95
N GLY A 71 -0.94 -15.12 6.30
CA GLY A 71 -1.73 -14.82 5.11
C GLY A 71 -2.88 -13.85 5.37
N TRP A 72 -3.58 -14.02 6.49
CA TRP A 72 -4.65 -13.09 6.89
C TRP A 72 -4.12 -11.71 7.30
N LEU A 73 -3.02 -11.64 8.04
CA LEU A 73 -2.39 -10.36 8.38
C LEU A 73 -1.95 -9.61 7.13
N PHE A 74 -1.36 -10.33 6.16
CA PHE A 74 -0.97 -9.75 4.89
C PHE A 74 -2.18 -9.25 4.08
N ALA A 75 -3.23 -10.05 3.98
CA ALA A 75 -4.46 -9.68 3.27
C ALA A 75 -5.18 -8.51 3.94
N LEU A 76 -5.23 -8.46 5.28
CA LEU A 76 -5.79 -7.35 6.02
C LEU A 76 -5.01 -6.06 5.75
N SER A 77 -3.67 -6.12 5.76
CA SER A 77 -2.81 -4.98 5.40
C SER A 77 -3.07 -4.51 3.97
N ALA A 78 -3.20 -5.45 3.02
CA ALA A 78 -3.54 -5.14 1.63
C ALA A 78 -4.92 -4.48 1.51
N THR A 79 -5.91 -4.91 2.29
CA THR A 79 -7.24 -4.30 2.33
C THR A 79 -7.18 -2.86 2.85
N VAL A 80 -6.43 -2.62 3.93
CA VAL A 80 -6.21 -1.25 4.45
C VAL A 80 -5.55 -0.37 3.39
N GLY A 81 -4.50 -0.86 2.71
CA GLY A 81 -3.86 -0.13 1.62
C GLY A 81 -4.80 0.18 0.45
N ALA A 82 -5.63 -0.79 0.07
CA ALA A 82 -6.63 -0.61 -0.99
C ALA A 82 -7.70 0.44 -0.61
N LEU A 83 -8.14 0.48 0.65
CA LEU A 83 -9.08 1.50 1.14
C LEU A 83 -8.45 2.90 1.12
N ILE A 84 -7.19 3.04 1.52
CA ILE A 84 -6.46 4.32 1.44
C ILE A 84 -6.32 4.75 -0.03
N ALA A 85 -5.99 3.82 -0.93
CA ALA A 85 -5.88 4.10 -2.36
C ALA A 85 -7.25 4.49 -2.96
N ALA A 86 -8.33 3.80 -2.60
CA ALA A 86 -9.68 4.11 -3.03
C ALA A 86 -10.10 5.53 -2.57
N ARG A 87 -9.80 5.90 -1.32
CA ARG A 87 -10.03 7.27 -0.81
C ARG A 87 -9.26 8.30 -1.62
N HIS A 88 -8.01 8.00 -1.95
CA HIS A 88 -7.17 8.89 -2.75
C HIS A 88 -7.72 9.08 -4.17
N ILE A 89 -8.14 7.99 -4.84
CA ILE A 89 -8.77 8.04 -6.17
C ILE A 89 -10.06 8.88 -6.12
N TRP A 90 -10.85 8.70 -5.06
CA TRP A 90 -12.08 9.48 -4.87
C TRP A 90 -11.79 10.98 -4.77
N LEU A 91 -10.74 11.38 -4.02
CA LEU A 91 -10.33 12.78 -3.92
C LEU A 91 -9.89 13.35 -5.28
N GLN A 92 -9.20 12.55 -6.11
CA GLN A 92 -8.81 12.94 -7.47
C GLN A 92 -10.00 13.05 -8.45
N SER A 93 -11.16 12.53 -8.09
CA SER A 93 -12.39 12.61 -8.90
C SER A 93 -13.31 13.76 -8.52
N LEU A 94 -12.99 14.50 -7.45
CA LEU A 94 -13.80 15.63 -7.02
C LEU A 94 -13.63 16.84 -7.96
N PRO A 95 -14.68 17.63 -8.20
CA PRO A 95 -14.58 18.91 -8.86
C PRO A 95 -13.78 19.91 -8.00
N GLU A 96 -13.12 20.88 -8.62
CA GLU A 96 -12.18 21.81 -7.96
C GLU A 96 -12.80 22.59 -6.79
N ASP A 97 -14.10 22.87 -6.84
CA ASP A 97 -14.86 23.58 -5.82
C ASP A 97 -15.18 22.72 -4.57
N GLU A 98 -15.10 21.38 -4.69
CA GLU A 98 -15.32 20.45 -3.58
C GLU A 98 -14.00 19.89 -2.98
N VAL A 99 -12.86 20.22 -3.58
CA VAL A 99 -11.57 19.77 -3.09
C VAL A 99 -11.24 20.46 -1.75
N PRO A 100 -10.86 19.69 -0.70
CA PRO A 100 -10.45 20.28 0.58
C PRO A 100 -9.26 21.23 0.40
N GLU A 101 -9.18 22.27 1.21
CA GLU A 101 -8.05 23.20 1.20
C GLU A 101 -6.71 22.48 1.42
N CYS A 102 -5.62 23.02 0.85
CA CYS A 102 -4.28 22.54 1.11
C CYS A 102 -3.93 22.77 2.58
N GLY A 103 -3.93 21.70 3.37
CA GLY A 103 -3.50 21.77 4.77
C GLY A 103 -1.98 21.93 4.90
N PRO A 104 -1.49 22.17 6.13
CA PRO A 104 -0.06 22.20 6.41
C PRO A 104 0.57 20.85 6.03
N GLY A 105 1.81 20.86 5.56
CA GLY A 105 2.53 19.68 5.17
C GLY A 105 2.60 18.62 6.28
N LEU A 106 2.72 17.34 5.89
CA LEU A 106 2.72 16.21 6.84
C LEU A 106 3.76 16.37 7.95
N ASN A 107 4.97 16.84 7.63
CA ASN A 107 6.04 17.07 8.59
C ASN A 107 5.62 18.09 9.67
N TYR A 108 5.02 19.20 9.26
CA TYR A 108 4.51 20.21 10.19
C TYR A 108 3.41 19.63 11.09
N MET A 109 2.53 18.82 10.53
CA MET A 109 1.47 18.19 11.31
C MET A 109 2.02 17.20 12.35
N LEU A 110 3.02 16.41 12.00
CA LEU A 110 3.65 15.45 12.91
C LEU A 110 4.39 16.14 14.07
N ASP A 111 4.96 17.33 13.83
CA ASP A 111 5.69 18.07 14.84
C ASP A 111 4.78 18.84 15.80
N ASN A 112 3.57 19.25 15.37
CA ASN A 112 2.71 20.18 16.12
C ASN A 112 1.37 19.59 16.58
N PHE A 113 0.93 18.44 16.05
CA PHE A 113 -0.38 17.86 16.35
C PHE A 113 -0.26 16.43 16.89
N PRO A 114 -1.18 15.98 17.74
CA PRO A 114 -1.23 14.58 18.18
C PRO A 114 -1.53 13.65 16.98
N ILE A 115 -0.96 12.45 17.02
CA ILE A 115 -1.04 11.45 15.92
C ILE A 115 -2.49 11.17 15.49
N THR A 116 -3.44 11.18 16.43
CA THR A 116 -4.87 10.97 16.15
C THR A 116 -5.46 12.06 15.26
N GLU A 117 -5.05 13.31 15.48
CA GLU A 117 -5.49 14.45 14.68
C GLU A 117 -4.84 14.45 13.30
N VAL A 118 -3.54 14.15 13.25
CA VAL A 118 -2.82 13.95 11.99
C VAL A 118 -3.50 12.87 11.15
N LEU A 119 -3.80 11.71 11.74
CA LEU A 119 -4.46 10.61 11.05
C LEU A 119 -5.83 11.00 10.51
N SER A 120 -6.65 11.69 11.33
CA SER A 120 -7.98 12.15 10.90
C SER A 120 -7.91 13.16 9.76
N THR A 121 -6.96 14.10 9.81
CA THR A 121 -6.73 15.13 8.79
C THR A 121 -6.25 14.50 7.48
N VAL A 122 -5.30 13.57 7.55
CA VAL A 122 -4.80 12.85 6.37
C VAL A 122 -5.90 12.01 5.71
N LEU A 123 -6.73 11.31 6.50
CA LEU A 123 -7.84 10.53 5.95
C LEU A 123 -8.96 11.39 5.36
N ARG A 124 -9.16 12.62 5.87
CA ARG A 124 -10.06 13.60 5.24
C ARG A 124 -9.53 14.00 3.85
N GLY A 125 -8.21 14.01 3.69
CA GLY A 125 -7.51 14.44 2.49
C GLY A 125 -7.21 15.94 2.49
N SER A 126 -6.26 16.33 1.68
CA SER A 126 -5.86 17.71 1.43
C SER A 126 -5.88 17.98 -0.07
N GLY A 127 -5.91 19.23 -0.49
CA GLY A 127 -5.89 19.63 -1.90
C GLY A 127 -4.72 19.01 -2.67
N SER A 128 -3.56 18.84 -2.02
CA SER A 128 -2.40 18.15 -2.61
C SER A 128 -2.65 16.68 -2.95
N CYS A 129 -3.66 16.04 -2.36
CA CYS A 129 -4.04 14.66 -2.71
C CYS A 129 -5.00 14.60 -3.93
N ALA A 130 -5.69 15.69 -4.25
CA ALA A 130 -6.57 15.75 -5.41
C ALA A 130 -5.80 16.01 -6.71
N GLU A 131 -4.60 16.58 -6.63
CA GLU A 131 -3.78 16.88 -7.79
C GLU A 131 -3.17 15.59 -8.38
N VAL A 132 -3.37 15.38 -9.70
CA VAL A 132 -2.81 14.25 -10.42
C VAL A 132 -1.46 14.65 -11.03
N ILE A 133 -0.38 14.43 -10.29
CA ILE A 133 0.99 14.81 -10.70
C ILE A 133 1.68 13.77 -11.59
N TRP A 134 1.17 12.54 -11.65
CA TRP A 134 1.76 11.46 -12.44
C TRP A 134 0.70 10.50 -12.97
N THR A 135 0.82 10.13 -14.24
CA THR A 135 -0.07 9.15 -14.88
C THR A 135 0.73 8.18 -15.77
N PHE A 136 0.34 6.93 -15.77
CA PHE A 136 0.87 5.90 -16.66
C PHE A 136 -0.28 5.07 -17.23
N LEU A 137 -0.33 4.91 -18.55
CA LEU A 137 -1.44 4.26 -19.26
C LEU A 137 -2.83 4.82 -18.91
N GLY A 138 -2.93 6.13 -18.68
CA GLY A 138 -4.18 6.79 -18.31
C GLY A 138 -4.65 6.58 -16.87
N MET A 139 -3.86 5.89 -16.04
CA MET A 139 -4.16 5.65 -14.64
C MET A 139 -3.21 6.44 -13.73
N SER A 140 -3.76 7.05 -12.69
CA SER A 140 -2.97 7.75 -11.67
C SER A 140 -2.22 6.76 -10.76
N MET A 141 -1.20 7.25 -10.04
CA MET A 141 -0.40 6.43 -9.12
C MET A 141 -1.25 5.66 -8.09
N PRO A 142 -2.28 6.25 -7.41
CA PRO A 142 -3.12 5.49 -6.49
C PRO A 142 -3.97 4.39 -7.17
N MET A 143 -4.33 4.52 -8.44
CA MET A 143 -5.01 3.43 -9.18
C MET A 143 -4.09 2.23 -9.33
N TRP A 144 -2.83 2.44 -9.68
CA TRP A 144 -1.83 1.37 -9.77
C TRP A 144 -1.57 0.72 -8.41
N THR A 145 -1.43 1.51 -7.34
CA THR A 145 -1.23 0.95 -5.99
C THR A 145 -2.42 0.13 -5.54
N MET A 146 -3.65 0.53 -5.86
CA MET A 146 -4.86 -0.24 -5.57
C MET A 146 -4.85 -1.60 -6.26
N ILE A 147 -4.49 -1.66 -7.54
CA ILE A 147 -4.36 -2.92 -8.31
C ILE A 147 -3.35 -3.85 -7.62
N TRP A 148 -2.19 -3.32 -7.21
CA TRP A 148 -1.18 -4.11 -6.52
C TRP A 148 -1.65 -4.62 -5.16
N TYR A 149 -2.35 -3.81 -4.35
CA TYR A 149 -2.91 -4.25 -3.08
C TYR A 149 -3.89 -5.40 -3.27
N ILE A 150 -4.87 -5.24 -4.17
CA ILE A 150 -5.86 -6.28 -4.46
C ILE A 150 -5.18 -7.54 -4.98
N GLY A 151 -4.28 -7.40 -5.95
CA GLY A 151 -3.57 -8.53 -6.56
C GLY A 151 -2.74 -9.32 -5.55
N LEU A 152 -1.93 -8.64 -4.74
CA LEU A 152 -1.09 -9.27 -3.70
C LEU A 152 -1.93 -9.90 -2.59
N GLY A 153 -2.99 -9.21 -2.14
CA GLY A 153 -3.88 -9.73 -1.09
C GLY A 153 -4.60 -11.00 -1.52
N LEU A 154 -5.28 -10.97 -2.67
CA LEU A 154 -6.04 -12.13 -3.18
C LEU A 154 -5.14 -13.32 -3.50
N SER A 155 -4.01 -13.09 -4.14
CA SER A 155 -3.08 -14.17 -4.49
C SER A 155 -2.42 -14.78 -3.25
N THR A 156 -2.16 -14.02 -2.20
CA THR A 156 -1.66 -14.54 -0.92
C THR A 156 -2.71 -15.46 -0.28
N LEU A 157 -3.97 -15.03 -0.19
CA LEU A 157 -5.04 -15.87 0.35
C LEU A 157 -5.21 -17.13 -0.48
N TRP A 158 -5.24 -17.03 -1.81
CA TRP A 158 -5.37 -18.17 -2.70
C TRP A 158 -4.26 -19.23 -2.47
N ILE A 159 -3.00 -18.79 -2.32
CA ILE A 159 -1.88 -19.70 -2.07
C ILE A 159 -1.97 -20.34 -0.69
N VAL A 160 -2.36 -19.59 0.34
CA VAL A 160 -2.51 -20.10 1.70
C VAL A 160 -3.61 -21.15 1.80
N TYR A 161 -4.76 -20.92 1.15
CA TYR A 161 -5.87 -21.87 1.19
C TYR A 161 -5.68 -23.11 0.31
N ARG A 162 -4.81 -23.02 -0.68
CA ARG A 162 -4.48 -24.14 -1.56
C ARG A 162 -3.55 -25.17 -0.91
N GLN A 163 -2.89 -24.83 0.19
CA GLN A 163 -2.01 -25.77 0.87
C GLN A 163 -2.83 -26.92 1.50
N PRO A 164 -2.44 -28.21 1.30
CA PRO A 164 -3.12 -29.31 1.94
C PRO A 164 -3.06 -29.17 3.46
N LYS A 165 -4.17 -29.49 4.12
CA LYS A 165 -4.23 -29.54 5.59
C LYS A 165 -3.33 -30.68 6.05
N HIS A 166 -2.16 -30.38 6.58
CA HIS A 166 -1.35 -31.29 7.38
C HIS A 166 -1.65 -31.10 8.85
#